data_607b9363e9ce57356a7088b5b76c35a4
#
_entry.id   607b9363e9ce57356a7088b5b76c35a4
#
_cell.length_a   1.000
_cell.length_b   1.000
_cell.length_c   1.000
_cell.angle_alpha   90.00
_cell.angle_beta   90.00
_cell.angle_gamma   90.00
#
_symmetry.space_group_name_H-M   'P 1'
#
loop_
_entity.id
_entity.type
_entity.pdbx_description
1 polymer ?
#
loop_
_entity_poly.entity_id
_entity_poly.type
_entity_poly.pdbx_seq_one_letter_code
_entity_poly.pdbx_strand_id
1 'polypeptide(L)'
;VALDDLYRDVILDHAAHPRNRGRLDPSDVTAEGANPLCGDELILFVRLDGDRVVAARFEGRGCSISQASASMMTEAVTGKTVAEVRALVDAFRAMMHGDAPSSALGDLAALQGVRKFPVRVKCATLPWVTLEQGLEDAAAGRPATTVTTDARE
;
A
#
# COMPACT_ATOMS: atom_id res chain seq x y z
N VAL A 1 10.31 -9.23 -24.94
CA VAL A 1 9.24 -9.18 -23.93
C VAL A 1 8.74 -7.76 -23.82
N ALA A 2 7.45 -7.56 -23.97
CA ALA A 2 6.87 -6.24 -23.83
C ALA A 2 6.99 -5.78 -22.38
N LEU A 3 7.16 -4.47 -22.20
CA LEU A 3 7.28 -3.86 -20.88
C LEU A 3 6.03 -4.17 -20.03
N ASP A 4 4.85 -4.14 -20.64
CA ASP A 4 3.59 -4.46 -19.95
C ASP A 4 3.58 -5.90 -19.42
N ASP A 5 4.16 -6.85 -20.14
CA ASP A 5 4.25 -8.24 -19.70
C ASP A 5 5.17 -8.36 -18.48
N LEU A 6 6.27 -7.63 -18.48
CA LEU A 6 7.20 -7.62 -17.35
C LEU A 6 6.50 -7.04 -16.10
N TYR A 7 5.77 -5.95 -16.25
CA TYR A 7 5.03 -5.34 -15.15
C TYR A 7 3.95 -6.26 -14.61
N ARG A 8 3.25 -6.95 -15.51
CA ARG A 8 2.25 -7.94 -15.10
C ARG A 8 2.89 -9.05 -14.28
N ASP A 9 4.06 -9.53 -14.69
CA ASP A 9 4.76 -10.59 -13.97
C ASP A 9 5.16 -10.16 -12.56
N VAL A 10 5.59 -8.91 -12.37
CA VAL A 10 5.89 -8.36 -11.05
C VAL A 10 4.65 -8.37 -10.15
N ILE A 11 3.52 -7.91 -10.68
CA ILE A 11 2.25 -7.88 -9.93
C ILE A 11 1.82 -9.31 -9.57
N LEU A 12 1.86 -10.23 -10.51
CA LEU A 12 1.44 -11.62 -10.28
C LEU A 12 2.34 -12.32 -9.27
N ASP A 13 3.64 -12.04 -9.30
CA ASP A 13 4.57 -12.62 -8.34
C ASP A 13 4.24 -12.16 -6.92
N HIS A 14 4.04 -10.87 -6.72
CA HIS A 14 3.67 -10.34 -5.40
C HIS A 14 2.29 -10.82 -4.94
N ALA A 15 1.36 -11.01 -5.86
CA ALA A 15 0.03 -11.53 -5.51
C ALA A 15 0.08 -13.00 -5.12
N ALA A 16 0.89 -13.80 -5.82
CA ALA A 16 1.03 -15.23 -5.54
C ALA A 16 1.91 -15.51 -4.32
N HIS A 17 2.92 -14.66 -4.10
CA HIS A 17 3.90 -14.82 -3.02
C HIS A 17 4.06 -13.51 -2.27
N PRO A 18 3.02 -13.08 -1.51
CA PRO A 18 3.08 -11.80 -0.81
C PRO A 18 4.20 -11.77 0.22
N ARG A 19 4.95 -10.67 0.22
CA ARG A 19 6.00 -10.43 1.20
C ARG A 19 5.37 -9.78 2.42
N ASN A 20 5.91 -10.11 3.60
CA ASN A 20 5.51 -9.49 4.86
C ASN A 20 4.04 -9.69 5.20
N ARG A 21 3.49 -10.84 4.82
CA ARG A 21 2.14 -11.19 5.21
C ARG A 21 2.16 -11.72 6.65
N GLY A 22 1.17 -11.30 7.45
CA GLY A 22 1.03 -11.73 8.83
C GLY A 22 0.84 -10.56 9.78
N ARG A 23 0.88 -10.87 11.08
CA ARG A 23 0.70 -9.89 12.15
C ARG A 23 2.04 -9.47 12.72
N LEU A 24 2.05 -8.28 13.34
CA LEU A 24 3.11 -7.85 14.25
C LEU A 24 2.48 -7.63 15.63
N ASP A 25 3.08 -8.23 16.64
CA ASP A 25 2.62 -8.05 18.01
C ASP A 25 3.86 -7.97 18.91
N PRO A 26 4.12 -6.83 19.54
CA PRO A 26 3.34 -5.59 19.46
C PRO A 26 3.56 -4.83 18.15
N SER A 27 2.61 -3.94 17.84
CA SER A 27 2.73 -2.99 16.74
C SER A 27 2.42 -1.59 17.25
N ASP A 28 3.07 -0.59 16.66
CA ASP A 28 2.85 0.82 17.01
C ASP A 28 1.68 1.40 16.24
N VAL A 29 1.41 0.86 15.06
CA VAL A 29 0.29 1.27 14.22
C VAL A 29 -0.44 0.02 13.78
N THR A 30 -1.75 0.00 13.99
CA THR A 30 -2.65 -1.02 13.42
C THR A 30 -3.74 -0.26 12.69
N ALA A 31 -3.84 -0.46 11.39
CA ALA A 31 -4.78 0.30 10.56
C ALA A 31 -5.59 -0.64 9.67
N GLU A 32 -6.86 -0.35 9.51
CA GLU A 32 -7.77 -1.15 8.69
C GLU A 32 -8.24 -0.37 7.49
N GLY A 33 -8.33 -1.05 6.35
CA GLY A 33 -8.85 -0.48 5.13
C GLY A 33 -9.81 -1.43 4.43
N ALA A 34 -10.72 -0.88 3.68
CA ALA A 34 -11.69 -1.65 2.92
C ALA A 34 -12.03 -0.97 1.60
N ASN A 35 -12.22 -1.78 0.57
CA ASN A 35 -12.77 -1.35 -0.70
C ASN A 35 -14.02 -2.20 -0.96
N PRO A 36 -15.22 -1.69 -0.57
CA PRO A 36 -16.44 -2.49 -0.68
C PRO A 36 -16.81 -2.89 -2.10
N LEU A 37 -16.40 -2.08 -3.08
CA LEU A 37 -16.72 -2.37 -4.49
C LEU A 37 -16.08 -3.65 -4.98
N CYS A 38 -14.88 -3.98 -4.50
CA CYS A 38 -14.15 -5.17 -4.91
C CYS A 38 -14.06 -6.23 -3.81
N GLY A 39 -14.59 -5.94 -2.62
CA GLY A 39 -14.49 -6.86 -1.49
C GLY A 39 -13.10 -6.95 -0.89
N ASP A 40 -12.24 -5.96 -1.13
CA ASP A 40 -10.91 -5.93 -0.54
C ASP A 40 -10.97 -5.50 0.92
N GLU A 41 -10.25 -6.21 1.77
CA GLU A 41 -10.12 -5.87 3.19
C GLU A 41 -8.66 -6.02 3.58
N LEU A 42 -8.17 -5.11 4.41
CA LEU A 42 -6.76 -5.03 4.75
C LEU A 42 -6.57 -4.59 6.18
N ILE A 43 -5.65 -5.23 6.88
CA ILE A 43 -5.15 -4.77 8.18
C ILE A 43 -3.65 -4.61 8.05
N LEU A 44 -3.15 -3.42 8.37
CA LEU A 44 -1.72 -3.13 8.37
C LEU A 44 -1.20 -3.07 9.80
N PHE A 45 -0.03 -3.63 9.99
CA PHE A 45 0.71 -3.60 11.25
C PHE A 45 2.07 -2.96 11.01
N VAL A 46 2.38 -1.89 11.73
CA VAL A 46 3.65 -1.19 11.56
C VAL A 46 4.32 -1.06 12.91
N ARG A 47 5.62 -1.37 12.95
CA ARG A 47 6.45 -1.12 14.11
C ARG A 47 7.40 0.01 13.81
N LEU A 48 7.49 0.96 14.73
CA LEU A 48 8.32 2.15 14.58
C LEU A 48 9.44 2.15 15.62
N ASP A 49 10.59 2.66 15.22
CA ASP A 49 11.67 3.02 16.15
C ASP A 49 11.90 4.52 15.94
N GLY A 50 11.37 5.32 16.87
CA GLY A 50 11.32 6.76 16.66
C GLY A 50 10.45 7.10 15.47
N ASP A 51 11.01 7.71 14.45
CA ASP A 51 10.30 8.06 13.22
C ASP A 51 10.59 7.09 12.06
N ARG A 52 11.25 5.96 12.33
CA ARG A 52 11.64 5.01 11.29
C ARG A 52 10.80 3.75 11.36
N VAL A 53 10.33 3.30 10.20
CA VAL A 53 9.59 2.05 10.08
C VAL A 53 10.61 0.90 10.12
N VAL A 54 10.54 0.08 11.15
CA VAL A 54 11.43 -1.08 11.28
C VAL A 54 10.79 -2.37 10.81
N ALA A 55 9.46 -2.43 10.77
CA ALA A 55 8.74 -3.57 10.23
C ALA A 55 7.35 -3.14 9.81
N ALA A 56 6.86 -3.74 8.72
CA ALA A 56 5.49 -3.53 8.23
C ALA A 56 4.97 -4.87 7.73
N ARG A 57 3.78 -5.25 8.17
CA ARG A 57 3.12 -6.49 7.74
C ARG A 57 1.66 -6.23 7.48
N PHE A 58 1.03 -7.15 6.77
CA PHE A 58 -0.39 -7.01 6.48
C PHE A 58 -1.09 -8.37 6.50
N GLU A 59 -2.38 -8.31 6.80
CA GLU A 59 -3.31 -9.42 6.63
C GLU A 59 -4.51 -8.90 5.86
N GLY A 60 -5.29 -9.79 5.30
CA GLY A 60 -6.51 -9.42 4.61
C GLY A 60 -6.75 -10.27 3.39
N ARG A 61 -7.78 -9.89 2.65
CA ARG A 61 -8.20 -10.59 1.44
C ARG A 61 -8.60 -9.57 0.39
N GLY A 62 -8.53 -9.97 -0.85
CA GLY A 62 -8.91 -9.10 -1.95
C GLY A 62 -8.37 -9.60 -3.27
N CYS A 63 -8.50 -8.76 -4.28
CA CYS A 63 -8.02 -9.09 -5.61
C CYS A 63 -6.49 -9.09 -5.66
N SER A 64 -5.94 -9.63 -6.74
CA SER A 64 -4.49 -9.69 -6.91
C SER A 64 -3.83 -8.31 -6.92
N ILE A 65 -4.55 -7.28 -7.38
CA ILE A 65 -4.00 -5.91 -7.40
C ILE A 65 -3.82 -5.37 -5.98
N SER A 66 -4.84 -5.52 -5.12
CA SER A 66 -4.73 -5.05 -3.74
C SER A 66 -3.66 -5.82 -2.95
N GLN A 67 -3.59 -7.13 -3.17
CA GLN A 67 -2.60 -7.97 -2.50
C GLN A 67 -1.18 -7.63 -2.97
N ALA A 68 -0.98 -7.46 -4.26
CA ALA A 68 0.32 -7.08 -4.81
C ALA A 68 0.75 -5.70 -4.33
N SER A 69 -0.16 -4.75 -4.33
CA SER A 69 0.14 -3.40 -3.85
C SER A 69 0.56 -3.40 -2.38
N ALA A 70 -0.17 -4.12 -1.54
CA ALA A 70 0.17 -4.22 -0.11
C ALA A 70 1.54 -4.87 0.08
N SER A 71 1.82 -5.96 -0.64
CA SER A 71 3.11 -6.64 -0.58
C SER A 71 4.25 -5.71 -0.96
N MET A 72 4.13 -5.03 -2.10
CA MET A 72 5.15 -4.10 -2.58
C MET A 72 5.34 -2.92 -1.62
N MET A 73 4.24 -2.41 -1.07
CA MET A 73 4.28 -1.30 -0.12
C MET A 73 5.06 -1.67 1.13
N THR A 74 4.80 -2.83 1.71
CA THR A 74 5.47 -3.24 2.95
C THR A 74 6.98 -3.35 2.75
N GLU A 75 7.42 -3.82 1.58
CA GLU A 75 8.84 -3.84 1.26
C GLU A 75 9.40 -2.44 1.09
N ALA A 76 8.67 -1.59 0.38
CA ALA A 76 9.15 -0.26 0.05
C ALA A 76 9.30 0.64 1.28
N VAL A 77 8.41 0.51 2.27
CA VAL A 77 8.42 1.40 3.44
C VAL A 77 9.33 0.93 4.57
N THR A 78 9.68 -0.34 4.60
CA THR A 78 10.54 -0.86 5.66
C THR A 78 11.92 -0.22 5.58
N GLY A 79 12.39 0.32 6.70
CA GLY A 79 13.67 1.02 6.78
C GLY A 79 13.61 2.51 6.47
N LYS A 80 12.44 3.04 6.12
CA LYS A 80 12.27 4.46 5.81
C LYS A 80 11.71 5.23 6.98
N THR A 81 12.02 6.53 7.02
CA THR A 81 11.41 7.42 8.01
C THR A 81 9.94 7.69 7.62
N VAL A 82 9.16 8.15 8.59
CA VAL A 82 7.76 8.53 8.32
C VAL A 82 7.69 9.62 7.24
N ALA A 83 8.61 10.58 7.25
CA ALA A 83 8.66 11.61 6.21
C ALA A 83 8.91 11.00 4.82
N GLU A 84 9.83 10.05 4.73
CA GLU A 84 10.11 9.36 3.46
C GLU A 84 8.92 8.52 3.01
N VAL A 85 8.21 7.88 3.95
CA VAL A 85 7.00 7.12 3.65
C VAL A 85 5.92 8.04 3.09
N ARG A 86 5.72 9.21 3.67
CA ARG A 86 4.73 10.17 3.17
C ARG A 86 5.06 10.65 1.77
N ALA A 87 6.33 10.91 1.49
CA ALA A 87 6.77 11.28 0.14
C ALA A 87 6.50 10.15 -0.85
N LEU A 88 6.69 8.90 -0.43
CA LEU A 88 6.43 7.74 -1.26
C LEU A 88 4.93 7.58 -1.54
N VAL A 89 4.08 7.79 -0.53
CA VAL A 89 2.62 7.78 -0.70
C VAL A 89 2.20 8.83 -1.73
N ASP A 90 2.73 10.04 -1.62
CA ASP A 90 2.41 11.11 -2.56
C ASP A 90 2.86 10.77 -3.98
N ALA A 91 4.06 10.19 -4.13
CA ALA A 91 4.57 9.77 -5.42
C ALA A 91 3.71 8.67 -6.04
N PHE A 92 3.28 7.71 -5.22
CA PHE A 92 2.40 6.62 -5.69
C PHE A 92 1.05 7.18 -6.16
N ARG A 93 0.45 8.07 -5.38
CA ARG A 93 -0.81 8.71 -5.77
C ARG A 93 -0.67 9.48 -7.06
N ALA A 94 0.38 10.27 -7.20
CA ALA A 94 0.62 11.04 -8.41
C ALA A 94 0.71 10.13 -9.64
N MET A 95 1.43 9.02 -9.52
CA MET A 95 1.51 8.03 -10.59
C MET A 95 0.13 7.46 -10.93
N MET A 96 -0.67 7.13 -9.93
CA MET A 96 -1.99 6.55 -10.16
C MET A 96 -2.97 7.56 -10.76
N HIS A 97 -2.70 8.86 -10.60
CA HIS A 97 -3.50 9.93 -11.21
C HIS A 97 -2.99 10.35 -12.58
N GLY A 98 -1.96 9.70 -13.11
CA GLY A 98 -1.52 9.89 -14.48
C GLY A 98 -0.10 10.42 -14.65
N ASP A 99 0.57 10.81 -13.59
CA ASP A 99 1.95 11.31 -13.70
C ASP A 99 2.91 10.17 -14.01
N ALA A 100 4.05 10.51 -14.59
CA ALA A 100 5.11 9.55 -14.80
C ALA A 100 5.63 9.05 -13.44
N PRO A 101 5.98 7.76 -13.31
CA PRO A 101 6.46 7.24 -12.05
C PRO A 101 7.80 7.87 -11.64
N SER A 102 7.88 8.27 -10.37
CA SER A 102 9.13 8.73 -9.77
C SER A 102 10.11 7.55 -9.66
N SER A 103 11.39 7.83 -9.79
CA SER A 103 12.43 6.81 -9.62
C SER A 103 12.42 6.20 -8.21
N ALA A 104 11.91 6.94 -7.22
CA ALA A 104 11.79 6.44 -5.85
C ALA A 104 10.82 5.27 -5.73
N LEU A 105 9.90 5.09 -6.68
CA LEU A 105 8.91 4.02 -6.63
C LEU A 105 9.49 2.64 -6.95
N GLY A 106 10.57 2.57 -7.72
CA GLY A 106 11.14 1.26 -8.08
C GLY A 106 10.12 0.34 -8.73
N ASP A 107 9.99 -0.89 -8.22
CA ASP A 107 9.07 -1.88 -8.75
C ASP A 107 7.60 -1.46 -8.64
N LEU A 108 7.28 -0.51 -7.77
CA LEU A 108 5.92 0.03 -7.67
C LEU A 108 5.44 0.66 -8.97
N ALA A 109 6.37 1.07 -9.83
CA ALA A 109 6.03 1.60 -11.15
C ALA A 109 5.25 0.56 -12.00
N ALA A 110 5.36 -0.72 -11.68
CA ALA A 110 4.60 -1.77 -12.36
C ALA A 110 3.09 -1.56 -12.26
N LEU A 111 2.63 -0.89 -11.19
CA LEU A 111 1.21 -0.65 -10.98
C LEU A 111 0.64 0.47 -11.86
N GLN A 112 1.48 1.20 -12.59
CA GLN A 112 0.98 2.27 -13.47
C GLN A 112 0.00 1.76 -14.54
N GLY A 113 0.14 0.51 -14.96
CA GLY A 113 -0.77 -0.09 -15.95
C GLY A 113 -2.20 -0.22 -15.44
N VAL A 114 -2.39 -0.24 -14.12
CA VAL A 114 -3.71 -0.34 -13.51
C VAL A 114 -4.54 0.94 -13.75
N ARG A 115 -3.90 2.05 -14.10
CA ARG A 115 -4.59 3.32 -14.40
C ARG A 115 -5.64 3.20 -15.51
N LYS A 116 -5.49 2.20 -16.38
CA LYS A 116 -6.44 1.92 -17.45
C LYS A 116 -7.78 1.39 -16.93
N PHE A 117 -7.82 0.98 -15.68
CA PHE A 117 -8.98 0.34 -15.08
C PHE A 117 -9.38 1.11 -13.81
N PRO A 118 -10.22 2.15 -13.92
CA PRO A 118 -10.53 3.04 -12.78
C PRO A 118 -10.97 2.32 -11.51
N VAL A 119 -11.74 1.23 -11.64
CA VAL A 119 -12.19 0.46 -10.48
C VAL A 119 -10.99 -0.16 -9.75
N ARG A 120 -9.97 -0.59 -10.51
CA ARG A 120 -8.78 -1.23 -9.95
C ARG A 120 -7.80 -0.23 -9.33
N VAL A 121 -7.87 1.04 -9.74
CA VAL A 121 -7.07 2.09 -9.09
C VAL A 121 -7.35 2.12 -7.60
N LYS A 122 -8.61 1.98 -7.21
CA LYS A 122 -9.00 1.95 -5.79
C LYS A 122 -8.43 0.75 -5.06
N CYS A 123 -8.32 -0.40 -5.74
CA CYS A 123 -7.68 -1.58 -5.18
C CYS A 123 -6.19 -1.34 -4.93
N ALA A 124 -5.51 -0.73 -5.89
CA ALA A 124 -4.08 -0.44 -5.79
C ALA A 124 -3.77 0.60 -4.72
N THR A 125 -4.65 1.59 -4.54
CA THR A 125 -4.42 2.68 -3.59
C THR A 125 -4.83 2.33 -2.16
N LEU A 126 -5.66 1.31 -1.96
CA LEU A 126 -6.16 0.96 -0.63
C LEU A 126 -5.05 0.80 0.42
N PRO A 127 -3.99 0.02 0.21
CA PRO A 127 -2.94 -0.11 1.21
C PRO A 127 -2.29 1.23 1.56
N TRP A 128 -2.12 2.09 0.56
CA TRP A 128 -1.41 3.35 0.71
C TRP A 128 -2.21 4.37 1.52
N VAL A 129 -3.50 4.51 1.24
CA VAL A 129 -4.35 5.43 2.01
C VAL A 129 -4.56 4.90 3.43
N THR A 130 -4.60 3.58 3.59
CA THR A 130 -4.71 2.95 4.92
C THR A 130 -3.46 3.24 5.75
N LEU A 131 -2.29 3.07 5.15
CA LEU A 131 -1.02 3.36 5.83
C LEU A 131 -0.92 4.84 6.22
N GLU A 132 -1.24 5.73 5.30
CA GLU A 132 -1.18 7.17 5.58
C GLU A 132 -2.08 7.55 6.73
N GLN A 133 -3.32 7.09 6.73
CA GLN A 133 -4.27 7.39 7.79
C GLN A 133 -3.80 6.79 9.13
N GLY A 134 -3.29 5.57 9.10
CA GLY A 134 -2.77 4.92 10.31
C GLY A 134 -1.61 5.68 10.94
N LEU A 135 -0.70 6.15 10.12
CA LEU A 135 0.44 6.93 10.61
C LEU A 135 -0.02 8.27 11.19
N GLU A 136 -0.99 8.93 10.55
CA GLU A 136 -1.55 10.18 11.06
C GLU A 136 -2.27 9.98 12.39
N ASP A 137 -3.08 8.93 12.49
CA ASP A 137 -3.82 8.63 13.72
C ASP A 137 -2.87 8.32 14.87
N ALA A 138 -1.83 7.54 14.62
CA ALA A 138 -0.84 7.20 15.63
C ALA A 138 -0.09 8.45 16.11
N ALA A 139 0.30 9.33 15.20
CA ALA A 139 1.00 10.56 15.54
C ALA A 139 0.13 11.52 16.37
N ALA A 140 -1.17 11.50 16.13
CA ALA A 140 -2.13 12.36 16.85
C ALA A 140 -2.69 11.70 18.11
N GLY A 141 -2.32 10.43 18.38
CA GLY A 141 -2.87 9.69 19.52
C GLY A 141 -4.33 9.33 19.35
N ARG A 142 -4.84 9.31 18.12
CA ARG A 142 -6.23 8.96 17.85
C ARG A 142 -6.38 7.45 17.68
N PRO A 143 -7.55 6.88 18.05
CA PRO A 143 -7.81 5.47 17.74
C PRO A 143 -7.90 5.25 16.24
N ALA A 144 -7.48 4.06 15.80
CA ALA A 144 -7.54 3.70 14.41
C ALA A 144 -8.99 3.63 13.91
N THR A 145 -9.23 4.11 12.70
CA THR A 145 -10.53 4.01 12.03
C THR A 145 -10.35 3.24 10.73
N THR A 146 -11.44 2.62 10.26
CA THR A 146 -11.41 1.94 8.97
C THR A 146 -11.45 2.96 7.84
N VAL A 147 -10.49 2.84 6.92
CA VAL A 147 -10.43 3.68 5.72
C VAL A 147 -11.16 2.99 4.59
N THR A 148 -12.00 3.71 3.85
CA THR A 148 -12.67 3.16 2.67
C THR A 148 -12.29 3.95 1.43
N THR A 149 -11.94 3.25 0.35
CA THR A 149 -11.53 3.89 -0.90
C THR A 149 -12.71 4.32 -1.75
N ASP A 150 -13.90 3.79 -1.52
CA ASP A 150 -15.09 4.23 -2.24
C ASP A 150 -15.47 5.68 -1.91
N ALA A 151 -15.09 6.15 -0.72
CA ALA A 151 -15.36 7.51 -0.29
C ALA A 151 -14.21 8.47 -0.56
N ARG A 152 -13.00 7.96 -0.83
CA ARG A 152 -11.76 8.76 -0.85
C ARG A 152 -11.15 8.89 -2.23
N GLU A 153 -11.70 8.47 -3.20
CA GLU A 153 -11.16 8.58 -4.53
C GLU A 153 -12.17 9.08 -5.49
#